data_9dbca2e922cb2776e0b095c3f87bab68
#
_entry.id   9dbca2e922cb2776e0b095c3f87bab68
#
_cell.length_a   1.000
_cell.length_b   1.000
_cell.length_c   1.000
_cell.angle_alpha   90.00
_cell.angle_beta   90.00
_cell.angle_gamma   90.00
#
_symmetry.space_group_name_H-M   'P 1'
#
loop_
_entity.id
_entity.type
_entity.pdbx_description
1 polymer ?
#
loop_
_entity_poly.entity_id
_entity_poly.type
_entity_poly.pdbx_seq_one_letter_code
_entity_poly.pdbx_strand_id
1 'polypeptide(L)'
;MVLGILSIKTISFLVFCVFAIAGLGYLLGRITIKGVSLGTAGVFIVALLFGALLYNPLAEQLKVGGTSYVTNALKIVENLGLILFVTSVGFIAGPNFFGDFKRNFKSYIVLGLLIILVGGISCWACTFFDIKVFGRDAKEAAAMLVGLLSGSLTSTPAFSAAKATVATEELEAIVAVGHGIAYLFGVVGVVLFVQLVPKFSKANMEEERAKLSENNPEVPSKLTGKELELDGFGFCAFSIVAVLGILVGSLKIGNFSLTTTGGCLLMSLIFGHFAKIGNVSVTPSTATLKNFRELGLMLFLIGAGVAGGAEFVKYF
;
A
#
# COMPACT_ATOMS: atom_id res chain seq x y z
N MET A 1 -20.15 -20.94 -6.97
CA MET A 1 -19.75 -22.19 -6.30
C MET A 1 -20.99 -22.82 -5.67
N VAL A 2 -21.27 -24.05 -6.01
CA VAL A 2 -22.41 -24.81 -5.46
C VAL A 2 -21.83 -26.07 -4.81
N LEU A 3 -21.96 -26.19 -3.51
CA LEU A 3 -21.51 -27.32 -2.71
C LEU A 3 -22.75 -27.91 -2.01
N GLY A 4 -23.44 -28.84 -2.67
CA GLY A 4 -24.64 -29.44 -2.13
C GLY A 4 -25.71 -28.41 -1.75
N ILE A 5 -25.95 -28.22 -0.45
CA ILE A 5 -26.92 -27.28 0.11
C ILE A 5 -26.40 -25.81 0.07
N LEU A 6 -25.08 -25.60 -0.01
CA LEU A 6 -24.44 -24.28 -0.05
C LEU A 6 -24.32 -23.76 -1.48
N SER A 7 -24.98 -22.63 -1.77
CA SER A 7 -24.88 -21.93 -3.06
C SER A 7 -24.50 -20.47 -2.82
N ILE A 8 -23.21 -20.13 -3.06
CA ILE A 8 -22.72 -18.75 -2.96
C ILE A 8 -22.49 -18.24 -4.40
N LYS A 9 -23.24 -17.20 -4.79
CA LYS A 9 -23.24 -16.68 -6.16
C LYS A 9 -23.08 -15.15 -6.15
N THR A 10 -22.74 -14.61 -7.30
CA THR A 10 -22.68 -13.17 -7.58
C THR A 10 -21.78 -12.37 -6.62
N ILE A 11 -22.24 -11.24 -6.12
CA ILE A 11 -21.51 -10.35 -5.20
C ILE A 11 -21.12 -11.07 -3.90
N SER A 12 -22.01 -11.94 -3.37
CA SER A 12 -21.69 -12.72 -2.16
C SER A 12 -20.50 -13.64 -2.37
N PHE A 13 -20.26 -14.11 -3.60
CA PHE A 13 -19.09 -14.90 -3.92
C PHE A 13 -17.81 -14.06 -3.88
N LEU A 14 -17.84 -12.83 -4.38
CA LEU A 14 -16.71 -11.90 -4.26
C LEU A 14 -16.38 -11.60 -2.78
N VAL A 15 -17.42 -11.29 -1.98
CA VAL A 15 -17.24 -11.03 -0.54
C VAL A 15 -16.65 -12.25 0.17
N PHE A 16 -17.16 -13.44 -0.14
CA PHE A 16 -16.59 -14.69 0.37
C PHE A 16 -15.11 -14.83 -0.01
N CYS A 17 -14.76 -14.57 -1.27
CA CYS A 17 -13.37 -14.62 -1.75
C CYS A 17 -12.48 -13.65 -0.98
N VAL A 18 -12.93 -12.39 -0.77
CA VAL A 18 -12.16 -11.38 -0.02
C VAL A 18 -11.86 -11.87 1.40
N PHE A 19 -12.85 -12.38 2.12
CA PHE A 19 -12.62 -12.88 3.48
C PHE A 19 -11.81 -14.18 3.53
N ALA A 20 -11.99 -15.07 2.55
CA ALA A 20 -11.21 -16.30 2.45
C ALA A 20 -9.72 -15.99 2.21
N ILE A 21 -9.43 -15.07 1.27
CA ILE A 21 -8.07 -14.62 1.00
C ILE A 21 -7.47 -13.94 2.23
N ALA A 22 -8.23 -13.07 2.91
CA ALA A 22 -7.79 -12.42 4.13
C ALA A 22 -7.41 -13.45 5.20
N GLY A 23 -8.31 -14.38 5.52
CA GLY A 23 -8.08 -15.41 6.53
C GLY A 23 -6.88 -16.28 6.22
N LEU A 24 -6.81 -16.84 5.02
CA LEU A 24 -5.69 -17.68 4.58
C LEU A 24 -4.39 -16.87 4.49
N GLY A 25 -4.46 -15.63 4.03
CA GLY A 25 -3.31 -14.74 3.91
C GLY A 25 -2.70 -14.37 5.26
N TYR A 26 -3.52 -14.05 6.27
CA TYR A 26 -3.03 -13.82 7.62
C TYR A 26 -2.49 -15.08 8.28
N LEU A 27 -3.08 -16.25 8.02
CA LEU A 27 -2.52 -17.54 8.48
C LEU A 27 -1.14 -17.81 7.85
N LEU A 28 -1.02 -17.60 6.54
CA LEU A 28 0.27 -17.71 5.85
C LEU A 28 1.28 -16.67 6.38
N GLY A 29 0.82 -15.45 6.64
CA GLY A 29 1.61 -14.36 7.18
C GLY A 29 2.21 -14.65 8.57
N ARG A 30 1.58 -15.55 9.34
CA ARG A 30 2.08 -15.99 10.65
C ARG A 30 3.27 -16.92 10.57
N ILE A 31 3.53 -17.53 9.41
CA ILE A 31 4.68 -18.42 9.23
C ILE A 31 5.95 -17.60 9.42
N THR A 32 6.73 -18.01 10.43
CA THR A 32 7.99 -17.37 10.77
C THR A 32 9.14 -18.30 10.44
N ILE A 33 10.04 -17.88 9.57
CA ILE A 33 11.23 -18.62 9.20
C ILE A 33 12.45 -17.88 9.75
N LYS A 34 13.17 -18.49 10.70
CA LYS A 34 14.35 -17.89 11.35
C LYS A 34 14.11 -16.48 11.92
N GLY A 35 12.93 -16.24 12.49
CA GLY A 35 12.56 -14.94 13.09
C GLY A 35 11.98 -13.92 12.10
N VAL A 36 11.83 -14.26 10.83
CA VAL A 36 11.20 -13.43 9.79
C VAL A 36 9.78 -13.95 9.53
N SER A 37 8.77 -13.14 9.79
CA SER A 37 7.38 -13.45 9.42
C SER A 37 7.03 -12.82 8.06
N LEU A 38 6.19 -13.51 7.29
CA LEU A 38 5.71 -12.98 6.02
C LEU A 38 4.74 -11.78 6.20
N GLY A 39 4.11 -11.67 7.37
CA GLY A 39 3.20 -10.57 7.66
C GLY A 39 2.10 -10.41 6.60
N THR A 40 1.84 -9.17 6.20
CA THR A 40 0.84 -8.83 5.16
C THR A 40 1.22 -9.31 3.75
N ALA A 41 2.51 -9.65 3.51
CA ALA A 41 2.92 -10.29 2.25
C ALA A 41 2.17 -11.63 2.04
N GLY A 42 1.84 -12.34 3.12
CA GLY A 42 1.01 -13.55 3.06
C GLY A 42 -0.34 -13.32 2.40
N VAL A 43 -1.00 -12.18 2.70
CA VAL A 43 -2.28 -11.81 2.07
C VAL A 43 -2.12 -11.59 0.56
N PHE A 44 -1.04 -10.91 0.16
CA PHE A 44 -0.79 -10.64 -1.26
C PHE A 44 -0.48 -11.93 -2.04
N ILE A 45 0.33 -12.84 -1.47
CA ILE A 45 0.64 -14.14 -2.09
C ILE A 45 -0.64 -14.95 -2.30
N VAL A 46 -1.48 -15.06 -1.26
CA VAL A 46 -2.75 -15.79 -1.36
C VAL A 46 -3.65 -15.14 -2.40
N ALA A 47 -3.70 -13.79 -2.47
CA ALA A 47 -4.46 -13.06 -3.47
C ALA A 47 -3.99 -13.34 -4.91
N LEU A 48 -2.66 -13.34 -5.14
CA LEU A 48 -2.07 -13.70 -6.44
C LEU A 48 -2.42 -15.13 -6.84
N LEU A 49 -2.25 -16.10 -5.93
CA LEU A 49 -2.60 -17.51 -6.20
C LEU A 49 -4.09 -17.67 -6.46
N PHE A 50 -4.92 -16.96 -5.71
CA PHE A 50 -6.37 -16.97 -5.91
C PHE A 50 -6.75 -16.39 -7.27
N GLY A 51 -6.13 -15.27 -7.67
CA GLY A 51 -6.30 -14.68 -9.01
C GLY A 51 -5.88 -15.65 -10.11
N ALA A 52 -4.73 -16.30 -9.99
CA ALA A 52 -4.24 -17.27 -10.97
C ALA A 52 -5.18 -18.47 -11.14
N LEU A 53 -5.81 -18.94 -10.06
CA LEU A 53 -6.63 -20.16 -10.07
C LEU A 53 -8.14 -19.88 -10.28
N LEU A 54 -8.66 -18.80 -9.71
CA LEU A 54 -10.10 -18.57 -9.55
C LEU A 54 -10.61 -17.27 -10.18
N TYR A 55 -9.77 -16.52 -10.90
CA TYR A 55 -10.21 -15.30 -11.59
C TYR A 55 -11.35 -15.56 -12.58
N ASN A 56 -11.22 -16.57 -13.44
CA ASN A 56 -12.26 -16.90 -14.42
C ASN A 56 -13.58 -17.32 -13.76
N PRO A 57 -13.62 -18.24 -12.79
CA PRO A 57 -14.83 -18.52 -12.02
C PRO A 57 -15.45 -17.26 -11.36
N LEU A 58 -14.63 -16.35 -10.84
CA LEU A 58 -15.11 -15.09 -10.27
C LEU A 58 -15.70 -14.18 -11.34
N ALA A 59 -15.05 -14.08 -12.50
CA ALA A 59 -15.52 -13.30 -13.64
C ALA A 59 -16.88 -13.78 -14.15
N GLU A 60 -17.09 -15.10 -14.22
CA GLU A 60 -18.38 -15.70 -14.60
C GLU A 60 -19.49 -15.38 -13.59
N GLN A 61 -19.19 -15.35 -12.29
CA GLN A 61 -20.17 -15.03 -11.24
C GLN A 61 -20.57 -13.55 -11.25
N LEU A 62 -19.72 -12.67 -11.79
CA LEU A 62 -19.93 -11.22 -11.85
C LEU A 62 -20.34 -10.75 -13.26
N LYS A 63 -20.91 -11.61 -14.08
CA LYS A 63 -21.47 -11.23 -15.38
C LYS A 63 -22.89 -10.71 -15.25
N VAL A 64 -23.17 -9.58 -15.91
CA VAL A 64 -24.50 -8.99 -16.07
C VAL A 64 -24.69 -8.67 -17.56
N GLY A 65 -25.73 -9.21 -18.18
CA GLY A 65 -26.01 -8.96 -19.59
C GLY A 65 -24.87 -9.40 -20.54
N GLY A 66 -24.08 -10.42 -20.15
CA GLY A 66 -22.94 -10.91 -20.96
C GLY A 66 -21.61 -10.19 -20.67
N THR A 67 -21.61 -9.05 -20.00
CA THR A 67 -20.40 -8.28 -19.64
C THR A 67 -19.91 -8.66 -18.24
N SER A 68 -18.62 -8.94 -18.10
CA SER A 68 -18.01 -9.19 -16.78
C SER A 68 -17.65 -7.87 -16.09
N TYR A 69 -18.04 -7.76 -14.82
CA TYR A 69 -17.74 -6.62 -13.94
C TYR A 69 -16.66 -6.95 -12.88
N VAL A 70 -15.94 -8.06 -13.05
CA VAL A 70 -14.93 -8.51 -12.07
C VAL A 70 -13.84 -7.48 -11.85
N THR A 71 -13.31 -6.88 -12.92
CA THR A 71 -12.26 -5.87 -12.83
C THR A 71 -12.73 -4.63 -12.05
N ASN A 72 -13.93 -4.14 -12.35
CA ASN A 72 -14.51 -2.99 -11.64
C ASN A 72 -14.74 -3.30 -10.16
N ALA A 73 -15.24 -4.50 -9.86
CA ALA A 73 -15.47 -4.93 -8.49
C ALA A 73 -14.17 -5.05 -7.68
N LEU A 74 -13.12 -5.61 -8.28
CA LEU A 74 -11.78 -5.67 -7.67
C LEU A 74 -11.18 -4.28 -7.49
N LYS A 75 -11.34 -3.37 -8.46
CA LYS A 75 -10.90 -1.97 -8.34
C LYS A 75 -11.62 -1.21 -7.22
N ILE A 76 -12.88 -1.51 -6.95
CA ILE A 76 -13.60 -0.92 -5.80
C ILE A 76 -12.95 -1.40 -4.49
N VAL A 77 -12.70 -2.69 -4.35
CA VAL A 77 -12.05 -3.26 -3.15
C VAL A 77 -10.66 -2.67 -2.97
N GLU A 78 -9.87 -2.62 -4.04
CA GLU A 78 -8.52 -2.06 -4.07
C GLU A 78 -8.50 -0.57 -3.66
N ASN A 79 -9.29 0.27 -4.33
CA ASN A 79 -9.30 1.71 -4.09
C ASN A 79 -9.83 2.07 -2.69
N LEU A 80 -10.87 1.38 -2.22
CA LEU A 80 -11.37 1.57 -0.86
C LEU A 80 -10.28 1.22 0.16
N GLY A 81 -9.61 0.09 -0.05
CA GLY A 81 -8.48 -0.32 0.77
C GLY A 81 -7.35 0.69 0.77
N LEU A 82 -6.99 1.17 -0.42
CA LEU A 82 -5.92 2.16 -0.60
C LEU A 82 -6.22 3.48 0.15
N ILE A 83 -7.43 4.01 0.02
CA ILE A 83 -7.83 5.25 0.69
C ILE A 83 -7.79 5.08 2.21
N LEU A 84 -8.34 3.99 2.73
CA LEU A 84 -8.29 3.67 4.16
C LEU A 84 -6.84 3.58 4.66
N PHE A 85 -5.99 2.88 3.94
CA PHE A 85 -4.57 2.69 4.28
C PHE A 85 -3.81 4.01 4.28
N VAL A 86 -3.82 4.73 3.15
CA VAL A 86 -2.97 5.91 2.96
C VAL A 86 -3.42 7.08 3.85
N THR A 87 -4.72 7.29 4.00
CA THR A 87 -5.26 8.33 4.89
C THR A 87 -4.88 8.05 6.35
N SER A 88 -4.96 6.77 6.78
CA SER A 88 -4.54 6.39 8.13
C SER A 88 -3.05 6.61 8.36
N VAL A 89 -2.20 6.24 7.39
CA VAL A 89 -0.75 6.47 7.45
C VAL A 89 -0.43 7.96 7.60
N GLY A 90 -1.09 8.81 6.80
CA GLY A 90 -0.89 10.25 6.86
C GLY A 90 -1.30 10.86 8.21
N PHE A 91 -2.43 10.45 8.78
CA PHE A 91 -2.83 10.88 10.12
C PHE A 91 -1.85 10.43 11.21
N ILE A 92 -1.35 9.19 11.15
CA ILE A 92 -0.37 8.65 12.11
C ILE A 92 0.95 9.42 12.03
N ALA A 93 1.41 9.76 10.83
CA ALA A 93 2.66 10.46 10.61
C ALA A 93 2.55 11.99 10.86
N GLY A 94 1.36 12.57 10.69
CA GLY A 94 1.10 14.01 10.68
C GLY A 94 1.64 14.79 11.88
N PRO A 95 1.41 14.37 13.14
CA PRO A 95 1.78 15.14 14.33
C PRO A 95 3.26 15.52 14.38
N ASN A 96 4.13 14.63 13.96
CA ASN A 96 5.58 14.82 14.03
C ASN A 96 6.21 15.18 12.68
N PHE A 97 5.47 15.05 11.57
CA PHE A 97 6.02 15.12 10.21
C PHE A 97 6.80 16.41 9.94
N PHE A 98 6.20 17.56 10.18
CA PHE A 98 6.85 18.86 9.87
C PHE A 98 8.00 19.18 10.83
N GLY A 99 7.93 18.76 12.09
CA GLY A 99 9.02 18.89 13.05
C GLY A 99 10.20 18.00 12.71
N ASP A 100 9.93 16.75 12.44
CA ASP A 100 10.94 15.76 12.06
C ASP A 100 11.53 16.04 10.68
N PHE A 101 10.72 16.52 9.74
CA PHE A 101 11.18 16.96 8.43
C PHE A 101 12.27 18.02 8.56
N LYS A 102 12.03 19.09 9.36
CA LYS A 102 12.99 20.17 9.55
C LYS A 102 14.28 19.72 10.25
N ARG A 103 14.14 18.86 11.27
CA ARG A 103 15.26 18.38 12.10
C ARG A 103 16.11 17.35 11.38
N ASN A 104 15.49 16.42 10.68
CA ASN A 104 16.15 15.26 10.10
C ASN A 104 16.35 15.39 8.58
N PHE A 105 16.12 16.56 7.99
CA PHE A 105 16.17 16.79 6.55
C PHE A 105 17.47 16.30 5.92
N LYS A 106 18.63 16.69 6.48
CA LYS A 106 19.93 16.32 5.89
C LYS A 106 20.21 14.81 5.97
N SER A 107 19.80 14.14 7.04
CA SER A 107 20.14 12.73 7.25
C SER A 107 19.17 11.79 6.55
N TYR A 108 17.86 11.91 6.84
CA TYR A 108 16.89 10.93 6.37
C TYR A 108 16.30 11.26 5.01
N ILE A 109 16.03 12.56 4.76
CA ILE A 109 15.37 12.95 3.50
C ILE A 109 16.34 12.86 2.33
N VAL A 110 17.59 13.34 2.51
CA VAL A 110 18.61 13.23 1.46
C VAL A 110 18.91 11.76 1.16
N LEU A 111 19.03 10.90 2.19
CA LEU A 111 19.21 9.47 2.00
C LEU A 111 18.01 8.82 1.30
N GLY A 112 16.79 9.16 1.70
CA GLY A 112 15.57 8.67 1.05
C GLY A 112 15.49 9.08 -0.42
N LEU A 113 15.79 10.36 -0.74
CA LEU A 113 15.84 10.84 -2.11
C LEU A 113 16.91 10.12 -2.93
N LEU A 114 18.10 9.88 -2.34
CA LEU A 114 19.18 9.14 -2.99
C LEU A 114 18.74 7.71 -3.34
N ILE A 115 18.09 7.01 -2.41
CA ILE A 115 17.58 5.65 -2.62
C ILE A 115 16.56 5.64 -3.78
N ILE A 116 15.62 6.58 -3.79
CA ILE A 116 14.60 6.71 -4.85
C ILE A 116 15.25 6.99 -6.20
N LEU A 117 16.20 7.92 -6.27
CA LEU A 117 16.91 8.25 -7.51
C LEU A 117 17.73 7.08 -8.03
N VAL A 118 18.50 6.42 -7.18
CA VAL A 118 19.31 5.24 -7.58
C VAL A 118 18.37 4.11 -8.01
N GLY A 119 17.29 3.87 -7.29
CA GLY A 119 16.27 2.89 -7.67
C GLY A 119 15.65 3.20 -9.03
N GLY A 120 15.27 4.46 -9.27
CA GLY A 120 14.72 4.92 -10.56
C GLY A 120 15.71 4.76 -11.72
N ILE A 121 16.96 5.16 -11.53
CA ILE A 121 18.02 4.99 -12.54
C ILE A 121 18.27 3.51 -12.84
N SER A 122 18.32 2.67 -11.80
CA SER A 122 18.49 1.22 -11.96
C SER A 122 17.31 0.60 -12.72
N CYS A 123 16.09 1.00 -12.38
CA CYS A 123 14.88 0.56 -13.08
C CYS A 123 14.92 0.96 -14.56
N TRP A 124 15.26 2.21 -14.87
CA TRP A 124 15.39 2.68 -16.24
C TRP A 124 16.48 1.90 -17.01
N ALA A 125 17.64 1.68 -16.41
CA ALA A 125 18.73 0.92 -17.03
C ALA A 125 18.31 -0.54 -17.30
N CYS A 126 17.64 -1.19 -16.35
CA CYS A 126 17.11 -2.54 -16.53
C CYS A 126 16.03 -2.61 -17.62
N THR A 127 15.15 -1.62 -17.69
CA THR A 127 14.14 -1.54 -18.76
C THR A 127 14.79 -1.40 -20.12
N PHE A 128 15.80 -0.53 -20.25
CA PHE A 128 16.55 -0.35 -21.48
C PHE A 128 17.26 -1.65 -21.89
N PHE A 129 17.87 -2.34 -20.94
CA PHE A 129 18.52 -3.64 -21.18
C PHE A 129 17.51 -4.70 -21.63
N ASP A 130 16.37 -4.81 -20.97
CA ASP A 130 15.31 -5.78 -21.28
C ASP A 130 14.77 -5.58 -22.72
N ILE A 131 14.53 -4.35 -23.11
CA ILE A 131 14.10 -4.01 -24.48
C ILE A 131 15.18 -4.36 -25.52
N LYS A 132 16.43 -4.00 -25.25
CA LYS A 132 17.53 -4.14 -26.23
C LYS A 132 18.06 -5.57 -26.36
N VAL A 133 18.10 -6.32 -25.26
CA VAL A 133 18.69 -7.68 -25.23
C VAL A 133 17.61 -8.75 -25.47
N PHE A 134 16.45 -8.59 -24.83
CA PHE A 134 15.40 -9.60 -24.93
C PHE A 134 14.31 -9.24 -25.95
N GLY A 135 14.32 -8.03 -26.50
CA GLY A 135 13.38 -7.60 -27.55
C GLY A 135 11.93 -7.48 -27.06
N ARG A 136 11.70 -7.31 -25.78
CA ARG A 136 10.35 -7.16 -25.22
C ARG A 136 9.70 -5.85 -25.65
N ASP A 137 8.36 -5.83 -25.63
CA ASP A 137 7.62 -4.59 -25.82
C ASP A 137 7.99 -3.57 -24.76
N ALA A 138 8.21 -2.32 -25.20
CA ALA A 138 8.71 -1.27 -24.32
C ALA A 138 7.73 -0.92 -23.20
N LYS A 139 6.41 -1.01 -23.45
CA LYS A 139 5.39 -0.70 -22.45
C LYS A 139 5.27 -1.82 -21.41
N GLU A 140 5.29 -3.07 -21.86
CA GLU A 140 5.26 -4.23 -20.97
C GLU A 140 6.52 -4.30 -20.10
N ALA A 141 7.71 -4.10 -20.69
CA ALA A 141 8.97 -4.05 -19.98
C ALA A 141 8.97 -2.93 -18.91
N ALA A 142 8.55 -1.73 -19.27
CA ALA A 142 8.45 -0.61 -18.33
C ALA A 142 7.44 -0.89 -17.20
N ALA A 143 6.27 -1.44 -17.51
CA ALA A 143 5.26 -1.80 -16.52
C ALA A 143 5.78 -2.87 -15.54
N MET A 144 6.42 -3.92 -16.04
CA MET A 144 7.03 -4.97 -15.22
C MET A 144 8.12 -4.41 -14.31
N LEU A 145 9.06 -3.66 -14.86
CA LEU A 145 10.21 -3.14 -14.09
C LEU A 145 9.80 -2.10 -13.05
N VAL A 146 8.83 -1.25 -13.33
CA VAL A 146 8.30 -0.30 -12.34
C VAL A 146 7.52 -1.01 -11.23
N GLY A 147 6.83 -2.10 -11.57
CA GLY A 147 6.26 -3.01 -10.60
C GLY A 147 7.33 -3.63 -9.69
N LEU A 148 8.38 -4.19 -10.27
CA LEU A 148 9.53 -4.75 -9.54
C LEU A 148 10.18 -3.69 -8.62
N LEU A 149 10.35 -2.45 -9.08
CA LEU A 149 10.89 -1.36 -8.27
C LEU A 149 10.02 -1.08 -7.04
N SER A 150 8.70 -0.92 -7.25
CA SER A 150 7.78 -0.65 -6.15
C SER A 150 7.71 -1.80 -5.14
N GLY A 151 7.81 -3.05 -5.61
CA GLY A 151 7.85 -4.24 -4.77
C GLY A 151 9.14 -4.36 -3.96
N SER A 152 10.30 -4.18 -4.61
CA SER A 152 11.59 -4.24 -3.94
C SER A 152 11.77 -3.17 -2.86
N LEU A 153 11.20 -1.98 -3.08
CA LEU A 153 11.15 -0.91 -2.09
C LEU A 153 10.04 -1.09 -1.04
N THR A 154 9.25 -2.14 -1.14
CA THR A 154 8.06 -2.40 -0.29
C THR A 154 7.11 -1.20 -0.19
N SER A 155 7.02 -0.43 -1.29
CA SER A 155 6.29 0.84 -1.32
C SER A 155 4.91 0.69 -1.95
N THR A 156 3.89 0.52 -1.12
CA THR A 156 2.48 0.51 -1.53
C THR A 156 2.06 1.81 -2.25
N PRO A 157 2.45 3.02 -1.81
CA PRO A 157 2.16 4.23 -2.56
C PRO A 157 2.81 4.27 -3.94
N ALA A 158 4.06 3.80 -4.07
CA ALA A 158 4.73 3.72 -5.37
C ALA A 158 4.04 2.71 -6.30
N PHE A 159 3.57 1.58 -5.77
CA PHE A 159 2.80 0.60 -6.52
C PHE A 159 1.49 1.20 -7.07
N SER A 160 0.74 1.89 -6.23
CA SER A 160 -0.49 2.57 -6.66
C SER A 160 -0.22 3.65 -7.72
N ALA A 161 0.84 4.45 -7.54
CA ALA A 161 1.23 5.46 -8.51
C ALA A 161 1.62 4.82 -9.86
N ALA A 162 2.37 3.72 -9.84
CA ALA A 162 2.76 2.98 -11.03
C ALA A 162 1.54 2.48 -11.81
N LYS A 163 0.56 1.88 -11.12
CA LYS A 163 -0.71 1.46 -11.76
C LYS A 163 -1.48 2.63 -12.37
N ALA A 164 -1.53 3.77 -11.69
CA ALA A 164 -2.24 4.95 -12.17
C ALA A 164 -1.60 5.61 -13.40
N THR A 165 -0.33 5.31 -13.71
CA THR A 165 0.39 5.90 -14.86
C THR A 165 0.31 5.07 -16.13
N VAL A 166 -0.08 3.80 -16.04
CA VAL A 166 -0.22 2.92 -17.22
C VAL A 166 -1.60 3.10 -17.88
N ALA A 167 -1.66 2.84 -19.19
CA ALA A 167 -2.82 3.19 -19.98
C ALA A 167 -3.92 2.12 -20.03
N THR A 168 -3.59 0.85 -19.74
CA THR A 168 -4.51 -0.28 -19.92
C THR A 168 -4.55 -1.17 -18.66
N GLU A 169 -5.67 -1.86 -18.48
CA GLU A 169 -5.82 -2.83 -17.38
C GLU A 169 -4.81 -3.98 -17.46
N GLU A 170 -4.41 -4.37 -18.67
CA GLU A 170 -3.38 -5.39 -18.89
C GLU A 170 -2.03 -4.93 -18.34
N LEU A 171 -1.62 -3.68 -18.63
CA LEU A 171 -0.39 -3.10 -18.07
C LEU A 171 -0.48 -2.92 -16.54
N GLU A 172 -1.66 -2.56 -15.99
CA GLU A 172 -1.87 -2.53 -14.54
C GLU A 172 -1.63 -3.91 -13.90
N ALA A 173 -2.09 -4.98 -14.57
CA ALA A 173 -1.87 -6.35 -14.12
C ALA A 173 -0.38 -6.74 -14.17
N ILE A 174 0.35 -6.32 -15.21
CA ILE A 174 1.80 -6.52 -15.33
C ILE A 174 2.55 -5.81 -14.19
N VAL A 175 2.18 -4.56 -13.88
CA VAL A 175 2.72 -3.83 -12.71
C VAL A 175 2.47 -4.63 -11.42
N ALA A 176 1.27 -5.20 -11.26
CA ALA A 176 0.93 -5.97 -10.08
C ALA A 176 1.75 -7.27 -9.97
N VAL A 177 1.97 -7.96 -11.08
CA VAL A 177 2.85 -9.15 -11.13
C VAL A 177 4.28 -8.78 -10.72
N GLY A 178 4.86 -7.75 -11.33
CA GLY A 178 6.19 -7.28 -10.99
C GLY A 178 6.32 -6.90 -9.51
N HIS A 179 5.34 -6.17 -8.99
CA HIS A 179 5.28 -5.83 -7.57
C HIS A 179 5.25 -7.08 -6.68
N GLY A 180 4.40 -8.04 -6.99
CA GLY A 180 4.25 -9.27 -6.22
C GLY A 180 5.53 -10.09 -6.14
N ILE A 181 6.20 -10.27 -7.27
CA ILE A 181 7.47 -10.98 -7.33
C ILE A 181 8.53 -10.30 -6.43
N ALA A 182 8.70 -8.99 -6.62
CA ALA A 182 9.75 -8.26 -5.90
C ALA A 182 9.42 -7.98 -4.44
N TYR A 183 8.14 -7.87 -4.07
CA TYR A 183 7.71 -7.54 -2.71
C TYR A 183 8.20 -8.58 -1.68
N LEU A 184 8.15 -9.86 -2.02
CA LEU A 184 8.67 -10.93 -1.16
C LEU A 184 10.16 -10.74 -0.87
N PHE A 185 10.95 -10.50 -1.92
CA PHE A 185 12.38 -10.27 -1.78
C PHE A 185 12.67 -8.97 -1.04
N GLY A 186 11.86 -7.92 -1.27
CA GLY A 186 11.95 -6.64 -0.57
C GLY A 186 11.74 -6.80 0.93
N VAL A 187 10.66 -7.48 1.36
CA VAL A 187 10.37 -7.73 2.78
C VAL A 187 11.49 -8.54 3.44
N VAL A 188 11.91 -9.65 2.82
CA VAL A 188 12.99 -10.48 3.35
C VAL A 188 14.30 -9.68 3.41
N GLY A 189 14.60 -8.92 2.36
CA GLY A 189 15.80 -8.08 2.27
C GLY A 189 15.86 -7.03 3.37
N VAL A 190 14.77 -6.30 3.61
CA VAL A 190 14.69 -5.29 4.68
C VAL A 190 14.88 -5.93 6.06
N VAL A 191 14.23 -7.06 6.33
CA VAL A 191 14.37 -7.75 7.62
C VAL A 191 15.80 -8.24 7.82
N LEU A 192 16.41 -8.84 6.81
CA LEU A 192 17.80 -9.26 6.86
C LEU A 192 18.75 -8.08 7.07
N PHE A 193 18.54 -6.97 6.35
CA PHE A 193 19.31 -5.75 6.50
C PHE A 193 19.27 -5.23 7.95
N VAL A 194 18.06 -5.07 8.51
CA VAL A 194 17.87 -4.57 9.88
C VAL A 194 18.51 -5.49 10.92
N GLN A 195 18.52 -6.80 10.69
CA GLN A 195 19.12 -7.77 11.62
C GLN A 195 20.65 -7.91 11.46
N LEU A 196 21.15 -7.81 10.24
CA LEU A 196 22.57 -8.10 9.94
C LEU A 196 23.45 -6.85 10.08
N VAL A 197 22.98 -5.69 9.64
CA VAL A 197 23.79 -4.46 9.67
C VAL A 197 24.27 -4.09 11.08
N PRO A 198 23.43 -4.10 12.13
CA PRO A 198 23.90 -3.83 13.49
C PRO A 198 24.97 -4.82 13.97
N LYS A 199 24.85 -6.10 13.55
CA LYS A 199 25.83 -7.14 13.91
C LYS A 199 27.16 -6.91 13.22
N PHE A 200 27.13 -6.56 11.92
CA PHE A 200 28.35 -6.28 11.16
C PHE A 200 29.04 -4.98 11.59
N SER A 201 28.26 -3.95 11.91
CA SER A 201 28.78 -2.67 12.41
C SER A 201 29.14 -2.70 13.89
N LYS A 202 28.87 -3.82 14.61
CA LYS A 202 29.05 -3.94 16.07
C LYS A 202 28.36 -2.80 16.84
N ALA A 203 27.23 -2.31 16.33
CA ALA A 203 26.49 -1.22 16.93
C ALA A 203 25.79 -1.64 18.22
N ASN A 204 25.91 -0.83 19.27
CA ASN A 204 25.13 -1.00 20.49
C ASN A 204 23.72 -0.40 20.28
N MET A 205 22.75 -1.25 20.03
CA MET A 205 21.35 -0.83 19.72
C MET A 205 20.67 -0.10 20.90
N GLU A 206 21.10 -0.31 22.14
CA GLU A 206 20.57 0.41 23.30
C GLU A 206 21.07 1.85 23.32
N GLU A 207 22.35 2.06 23.08
CA GLU A 207 22.93 3.40 22.98
C GLU A 207 22.36 4.17 21.78
N GLU A 208 22.21 3.52 20.63
CA GLU A 208 21.63 4.18 19.43
C GLU A 208 20.16 4.54 19.64
N ARG A 209 19.38 3.71 20.33
CA ARG A 209 18.00 4.05 20.73
C ARG A 209 17.95 5.20 21.72
N ALA A 210 18.85 5.24 22.71
CA ALA A 210 18.93 6.33 23.66
C ALA A 210 19.23 7.66 22.96
N LYS A 211 20.21 7.69 22.04
CA LYS A 211 20.50 8.87 21.21
C LYS A 211 19.30 9.32 20.37
N LEU A 212 18.54 8.38 19.81
CA LEU A 212 17.31 8.71 19.08
C LEU A 212 16.24 9.31 19.98
N SER A 213 16.06 8.79 21.19
CA SER A 213 15.09 9.30 22.16
C SER A 213 15.45 10.71 22.64
N GLU A 214 16.72 10.98 22.90
CA GLU A 214 17.20 12.31 23.26
C GLU A 214 17.00 13.34 22.13
N ASN A 215 17.26 12.92 20.89
CA ASN A 215 17.10 13.77 19.73
C ASN A 215 15.64 13.93 19.27
N ASN A 216 14.75 13.02 19.68
CA ASN A 216 13.32 13.01 19.33
C ASN A 216 12.47 12.93 20.60
N PRO A 217 12.43 13.97 21.45
CA PRO A 217 11.49 13.97 22.56
C PRO A 217 10.09 13.83 22.01
N GLU A 218 9.32 12.88 22.55
CA GLU A 218 7.89 12.74 22.23
C GLU A 218 7.26 14.11 22.45
N VAL A 219 6.72 14.71 21.40
CA VAL A 219 5.94 15.94 21.55
C VAL A 219 4.69 15.55 22.30
N PRO A 220 4.52 16.00 23.57
CA PRO A 220 3.30 15.69 24.29
C PRO A 220 2.14 16.18 23.44
N SER A 221 1.15 15.32 23.22
CA SER A 221 -0.11 15.73 22.61
C SER A 221 -0.63 16.92 23.44
N LYS A 222 -0.53 18.13 22.88
CA LYS A 222 -0.99 19.38 23.53
C LYS A 222 -2.52 19.46 23.53
N LEU A 223 -3.16 18.38 23.97
CA LEU A 223 -4.60 18.31 24.07
C LEU A 223 -5.01 18.63 25.50
N THR A 224 -4.99 19.92 25.85
CA THR A 224 -5.58 20.42 27.09
C THR A 224 -6.85 21.19 26.75
N GLY A 225 -7.99 20.64 27.10
CA GLY A 225 -9.32 21.28 26.96
C GLY A 225 -10.41 20.27 26.69
N LYS A 226 -11.68 20.62 26.97
CA LYS A 226 -12.86 19.86 26.51
C LYS A 226 -12.90 19.95 24.98
N GLU A 227 -12.59 18.83 24.32
CA GLU A 227 -12.67 18.72 22.89
C GLU A 227 -14.06 18.27 22.47
N LEU A 228 -14.58 18.85 21.40
CA LEU A 228 -15.78 18.39 20.76
C LEU A 228 -15.37 17.29 19.76
N GLU A 229 -15.58 16.05 20.11
CA GLU A 229 -15.44 14.94 19.19
C GLU A 229 -16.66 14.90 18.26
N LEU A 230 -16.44 14.83 16.94
CA LEU A 230 -17.52 14.72 15.95
C LEU A 230 -18.24 13.37 16.06
N ASP A 231 -17.49 12.33 16.39
CA ASP A 231 -17.98 10.99 16.70
C ASP A 231 -16.94 10.23 17.53
N GLY A 232 -17.39 9.25 18.32
CA GLY A 232 -16.50 8.51 19.24
C GLY A 232 -15.42 7.66 18.58
N PHE A 233 -15.49 7.43 17.25
CA PHE A 233 -14.49 6.72 16.46
C PHE A 233 -13.58 7.65 15.66
N GLY A 234 -14.00 8.90 15.42
CA GLY A 234 -13.35 9.84 14.52
C GLY A 234 -13.55 9.52 13.03
N PHE A 235 -14.61 8.75 12.70
CA PHE A 235 -14.89 8.36 11.32
C PHE A 235 -15.36 9.55 10.48
N CYS A 236 -16.09 10.48 11.07
CA CYS A 236 -16.51 11.73 10.41
C CYS A 236 -15.30 12.53 9.96
N ALA A 237 -14.34 12.78 10.86
CA ALA A 237 -13.10 13.49 10.55
C ALA A 237 -12.29 12.76 9.47
N PHE A 238 -12.15 11.44 9.60
CA PHE A 238 -11.50 10.59 8.60
C PHE A 238 -12.13 10.74 7.22
N SER A 239 -13.46 10.65 7.14
CA SER A 239 -14.20 10.71 5.88
C SER A 239 -14.08 12.07 5.21
N ILE A 240 -14.16 13.16 5.97
CA ILE A 240 -13.96 14.52 5.44
C ILE A 240 -12.57 14.65 4.82
N VAL A 241 -11.53 14.20 5.53
CA VAL A 241 -10.15 14.29 5.05
C VAL A 241 -9.92 13.38 3.83
N ALA A 242 -10.51 12.18 3.81
CA ALA A 242 -10.45 11.31 2.64
C ALA A 242 -11.09 11.95 1.41
N VAL A 243 -12.29 12.56 1.57
CA VAL A 243 -12.96 13.28 0.47
C VAL A 243 -12.11 14.45 -0.03
N LEU A 244 -11.58 15.27 0.88
CA LEU A 244 -10.68 16.37 0.50
C LEU A 244 -9.43 15.84 -0.20
N GLY A 245 -8.88 14.73 0.27
CA GLY A 245 -7.73 14.07 -0.34
C GLY A 245 -8.02 13.59 -1.76
N ILE A 246 -9.18 12.97 -2.00
CA ILE A 246 -9.61 12.55 -3.34
C ILE A 246 -9.74 13.75 -4.26
N LEU A 247 -10.37 14.84 -3.80
CA LEU A 247 -10.54 16.07 -4.57
C LEU A 247 -9.18 16.69 -4.94
N VAL A 248 -8.29 16.85 -3.98
CA VAL A 248 -6.94 17.40 -4.20
C VAL A 248 -6.12 16.49 -5.13
N GLY A 249 -6.21 15.17 -4.92
CA GLY A 249 -5.52 14.19 -5.76
C GLY A 249 -6.01 14.17 -7.21
N SER A 250 -7.27 14.55 -7.43
CA SER A 250 -7.89 14.63 -8.78
C SER A 250 -7.51 15.90 -9.55
N LEU A 251 -6.89 16.88 -8.89
CA LEU A 251 -6.43 18.11 -9.55
C LEU A 251 -5.30 17.78 -10.51
N LYS A 252 -5.47 18.21 -11.77
CA LYS A 252 -4.46 18.09 -12.83
C LYS A 252 -3.90 19.46 -13.16
N ILE A 253 -2.59 19.59 -13.07
CA ILE A 253 -1.86 20.82 -13.46
C ILE A 253 -0.92 20.42 -14.60
N GLY A 254 -1.36 20.68 -15.83
CA GLY A 254 -0.69 20.16 -17.02
C GLY A 254 -0.72 18.62 -17.05
N ASN A 255 0.46 17.99 -17.15
CA ASN A 255 0.60 16.53 -17.14
C ASN A 255 0.83 15.97 -15.72
N PHE A 256 0.86 16.82 -14.69
CA PHE A 256 1.10 16.41 -13.31
C PHE A 256 -0.23 16.23 -12.56
N SER A 257 -0.36 15.12 -11.85
CA SER A 257 -1.44 14.84 -10.91
C SER A 257 -0.85 14.16 -9.67
N LEU A 258 -1.31 14.57 -8.50
CA LEU A 258 -0.94 13.91 -7.23
C LEU A 258 -1.51 12.51 -7.10
N THR A 259 -2.48 12.14 -7.92
CA THR A 259 -3.31 10.93 -7.81
C THR A 259 -4.10 10.89 -6.48
N THR A 260 -5.11 10.04 -6.39
CA THR A 260 -5.89 9.86 -5.16
C THR A 260 -5.01 9.53 -3.95
N THR A 261 -3.98 8.70 -4.17
CA THR A 261 -3.02 8.31 -3.13
C THR A 261 -2.27 9.50 -2.56
N GLY A 262 -1.66 10.32 -3.44
CA GLY A 262 -0.89 11.50 -3.02
C GLY A 262 -1.77 12.55 -2.35
N GLY A 263 -2.97 12.78 -2.88
CA GLY A 263 -3.93 13.73 -2.30
C GLY A 263 -4.40 13.30 -0.90
N CYS A 264 -4.77 12.03 -0.72
CA CYS A 264 -5.18 11.50 0.60
C CYS A 264 -4.03 11.54 1.60
N LEU A 265 -2.80 11.20 1.18
CA LEU A 265 -1.63 11.29 2.05
C LEU A 265 -1.36 12.73 2.48
N LEU A 266 -1.36 13.69 1.52
CA LEU A 266 -1.10 15.09 1.80
C LEU A 266 -2.12 15.68 2.77
N MET A 267 -3.42 15.48 2.50
CA MET A 267 -4.47 16.03 3.34
C MET A 267 -4.45 15.42 4.75
N SER A 268 -4.26 14.11 4.86
CA SER A 268 -4.18 13.45 6.17
C SER A 268 -2.92 13.82 6.97
N LEU A 269 -1.79 14.10 6.32
CA LEU A 269 -0.60 14.67 6.97
C LEU A 269 -0.89 16.06 7.55
N ILE A 270 -1.55 16.93 6.77
CA ILE A 270 -1.90 18.30 7.19
C ILE A 270 -2.86 18.26 8.38
N PHE A 271 -3.97 17.53 8.25
CA PHE A 271 -4.97 17.43 9.31
C PHE A 271 -4.42 16.71 10.56
N GLY A 272 -3.59 15.70 10.38
CA GLY A 272 -2.89 15.02 11.47
C GLY A 272 -1.92 15.95 12.21
N HIS A 273 -1.26 16.87 11.49
CA HIS A 273 -0.37 17.85 12.10
C HIS A 273 -1.13 18.86 12.98
N PHE A 274 -2.24 19.40 12.47
CA PHE A 274 -3.03 20.39 13.23
C PHE A 274 -3.84 19.75 14.36
N ALA A 275 -4.17 18.46 14.25
CA ALA A 275 -4.93 17.65 15.20
C ALA A 275 -6.33 18.19 15.51
N LYS A 276 -6.54 19.52 15.54
CA LYS A 276 -7.82 20.18 15.83
C LYS A 276 -7.98 21.49 15.06
N ILE A 277 -9.22 21.84 14.79
CA ILE A 277 -9.63 23.12 14.21
C ILE A 277 -10.53 23.81 15.22
N GLY A 278 -10.01 24.88 15.86
CA GLY A 278 -10.68 25.52 17.01
C GLY A 278 -10.79 24.52 18.19
N ASN A 279 -12.01 24.22 18.62
CA ASN A 279 -12.28 23.28 19.71
C ASN A 279 -12.71 21.89 19.21
N VAL A 280 -12.70 21.64 17.89
CA VAL A 280 -13.14 20.38 17.28
C VAL A 280 -11.92 19.51 17.00
N SER A 281 -11.91 18.28 17.51
CA SER A 281 -10.93 17.27 17.15
C SER A 281 -11.19 16.80 15.72
N VAL A 282 -10.14 16.87 14.87
CA VAL A 282 -10.22 16.43 13.47
C VAL A 282 -9.34 15.20 13.20
N THR A 283 -8.89 14.54 14.25
CA THR A 283 -8.08 13.32 14.17
C THR A 283 -8.83 12.15 14.80
N PRO A 284 -8.92 11.01 14.10
CA PRO A 284 -9.41 9.77 14.70
C PRO A 284 -8.49 9.26 15.81
N SER A 285 -9.03 8.38 16.67
CA SER A 285 -8.21 7.73 17.70
C SER A 285 -7.08 6.89 17.08
N THR A 286 -5.96 6.76 17.78
CA THR A 286 -4.83 5.93 17.33
C THR A 286 -5.26 4.48 17.09
N ALA A 287 -6.20 3.95 17.87
CA ALA A 287 -6.73 2.60 17.68
C ALA A 287 -7.51 2.49 16.36
N THR A 288 -8.39 3.46 16.08
CA THR A 288 -9.15 3.54 14.83
C THR A 288 -8.21 3.61 13.63
N LEU A 289 -7.21 4.49 13.69
CA LEU A 289 -6.23 4.65 12.61
C LEU A 289 -5.43 3.37 12.35
N LYS A 290 -5.00 2.67 13.39
CA LYS A 290 -4.31 1.37 13.24
C LYS A 290 -5.20 0.33 12.57
N ASN A 291 -6.46 0.23 13.01
CA ASN A 291 -7.41 -0.73 12.42
C ASN A 291 -7.71 -0.40 10.95
N PHE A 292 -7.94 0.88 10.62
CA PHE A 292 -8.19 1.29 9.24
C PHE A 292 -6.97 1.09 8.34
N ARG A 293 -5.76 1.32 8.87
CA ARG A 293 -4.52 1.04 8.15
C ARG A 293 -4.39 -0.44 7.80
N GLU A 294 -4.58 -1.33 8.77
CA GLU A 294 -4.46 -2.77 8.54
C GLU A 294 -5.56 -3.29 7.60
N LEU A 295 -6.82 -2.91 7.86
CA LEU A 295 -7.95 -3.28 7.00
C LEU A 295 -7.75 -2.73 5.58
N GLY A 296 -7.33 -1.47 5.47
CA GLY A 296 -7.09 -0.82 4.19
C GLY A 296 -5.98 -1.51 3.39
N LEU A 297 -4.85 -1.80 4.03
CA LEU A 297 -3.74 -2.51 3.38
C LEU A 297 -4.18 -3.90 2.91
N MET A 298 -4.91 -4.63 3.74
CA MET A 298 -5.45 -5.94 3.39
C MET A 298 -6.35 -5.89 2.14
N LEU A 299 -7.35 -5.01 2.12
CA LEU A 299 -8.27 -4.86 0.99
C LEU A 299 -7.54 -4.43 -0.28
N PHE A 300 -6.60 -3.48 -0.18
CA PHE A 300 -5.78 -3.05 -1.29
C PHE A 300 -4.98 -4.22 -1.89
N LEU A 301 -4.28 -4.99 -1.06
CA LEU A 301 -3.47 -6.12 -1.50
C LEU A 301 -4.33 -7.24 -2.11
N ILE A 302 -5.56 -7.45 -1.60
CA ILE A 302 -6.49 -8.43 -2.18
C ILE A 302 -6.94 -7.99 -3.57
N GLY A 303 -7.44 -6.76 -3.71
CA GLY A 303 -7.91 -6.26 -5.01
C GLY A 303 -6.81 -6.31 -6.08
N ALA A 304 -5.63 -5.75 -5.77
CA ALA A 304 -4.49 -5.73 -6.66
C ALA A 304 -3.92 -7.13 -6.94
N GLY A 305 -3.83 -7.99 -5.90
CA GLY A 305 -3.28 -9.33 -6.01
C GLY A 305 -4.15 -10.26 -6.86
N VAL A 306 -5.47 -10.23 -6.69
CA VAL A 306 -6.39 -11.06 -7.51
C VAL A 306 -6.36 -10.61 -8.97
N ALA A 307 -6.34 -9.30 -9.23
CA ALA A 307 -6.21 -8.77 -10.59
C ALA A 307 -4.87 -9.15 -11.24
N GLY A 308 -3.76 -8.99 -10.52
CA GLY A 308 -2.42 -9.37 -11.00
C GLY A 308 -2.25 -10.87 -11.15
N GLY A 309 -2.91 -11.68 -10.31
CA GLY A 309 -2.84 -13.13 -10.35
C GLY A 309 -3.37 -13.73 -11.65
N ALA A 310 -4.34 -13.10 -12.29
CA ALA A 310 -4.87 -13.54 -13.59
C ALA A 310 -3.79 -13.59 -14.68
N GLU A 311 -2.84 -12.66 -14.64
CA GLU A 311 -1.74 -12.58 -15.60
C GLU A 311 -0.45 -13.26 -15.10
N PHE A 312 -0.39 -13.62 -13.81
CA PHE A 312 0.81 -14.16 -13.17
C PHE A 312 1.37 -15.40 -13.88
N VAL A 313 0.48 -16.34 -14.26
CA VAL A 313 0.88 -17.60 -14.94
C VAL A 313 1.49 -17.35 -16.32
N LYS A 314 1.18 -16.22 -16.96
CA LYS A 314 1.67 -15.85 -18.29
C LYS A 314 3.15 -15.41 -18.26
N TYR A 315 3.63 -14.94 -17.10
CA TYR A 315 4.99 -14.41 -16.92
C TYR A 315 5.91 -15.34 -16.10
N PHE A 316 5.40 -16.49 -15.67
CA PHE A 316 6.14 -17.58 -15.01
C PHE A 316 6.18 -18.83 -15.86
#